data_796d547a2c55396213d1cdaf5ef832b7
#
_entry.id   796d547a2c55396213d1cdaf5ef832b7
#
_cell.length_a   1.000
_cell.length_b   1.000
_cell.length_c   1.000
_cell.angle_alpha   90.00
_cell.angle_beta   90.00
_cell.angle_gamma   90.00
#
_symmetry.space_group_name_H-M   'P 1'
#
loop_
_entity.id
_entity.type
_entity.pdbx_description
1 polymer ?
#
loop_
_entity_poly.entity_id
_entity_poly.type
_entity_poly.pdbx_seq_one_letter_code
_entity_poly.pdbx_strand_id
1 'polypeptide(L)'
;MSLLSAAQLLPLIEVLLSPVETTPAVRKTALNAVHRRLGAKMVEFNGWDMPVEYSGIIAEHMAVRTGVGIFDVSHMGDIRLAGPEALAAVQHISMNDA
;
A
#
# COMPACT_ATOMS: atom_id res chain seq x y z
N MET A 1 -41.60 31.33 9.02
CA MET A 1 -40.71 30.14 9.21
C MET A 1 -41.40 28.97 8.52
N SER A 2 -40.92 28.58 7.35
CA SER A 2 -41.56 27.53 6.54
C SER A 2 -40.94 26.20 6.93
N LEU A 3 -41.74 25.27 7.47
CA LEU A 3 -41.34 23.92 7.80
C LEU A 3 -41.25 23.10 6.49
N LEU A 4 -40.12 22.49 6.21
CA LEU A 4 -39.97 21.56 5.12
C LEU A 4 -40.86 20.32 5.35
N SER A 5 -41.59 19.89 4.33
CA SER A 5 -42.39 18.66 4.42
C SER A 5 -41.49 17.42 4.42
N ALA A 6 -41.99 16.30 4.94
CA ALA A 6 -41.28 15.03 4.95
C ALA A 6 -40.77 14.60 3.55
N ALA A 7 -41.54 14.91 2.50
CA ALA A 7 -41.16 14.64 1.10
C ALA A 7 -39.95 15.49 0.62
N GLN A 8 -39.70 16.63 1.22
CA GLN A 8 -38.57 17.51 0.92
C GLN A 8 -37.31 17.15 1.73
N LEU A 9 -37.48 16.47 2.87
CA LEU A 9 -36.39 16.01 3.74
C LEU A 9 -35.79 14.67 3.30
N LEU A 10 -36.58 13.78 2.68
CA LEU A 10 -36.15 12.46 2.22
C LEU A 10 -34.88 12.50 1.33
N PRO A 11 -34.80 13.30 0.26
CA PRO A 11 -33.59 13.33 -0.57
C PRO A 11 -32.35 13.91 0.14
N LEU A 12 -32.55 14.79 1.14
CA LEU A 12 -31.46 15.31 1.96
C LEU A 12 -30.92 14.26 2.93
N ILE A 13 -31.79 13.40 3.45
CA ILE A 13 -31.42 12.29 4.34
C ILE A 13 -30.66 11.21 3.55
N GLU A 14 -31.08 10.90 2.33
CA GLU A 14 -30.36 9.96 1.46
C GLU A 14 -28.94 10.44 1.11
N VAL A 15 -28.76 11.73 0.84
CA VAL A 15 -27.43 12.32 0.61
C VAL A 15 -26.55 12.28 1.86
N LEU A 16 -27.14 12.47 3.04
CA LEU A 16 -26.41 12.42 4.33
C LEU A 16 -26.10 11.00 4.80
N LEU A 17 -26.92 10.02 4.39
CA LEU A 17 -26.74 8.60 4.72
C LEU A 17 -26.04 7.80 3.63
N SER A 18 -25.77 8.41 2.47
CA SER A 18 -24.92 7.77 1.46
C SER A 18 -23.55 7.51 2.07
N PRO A 19 -23.11 6.24 2.17
CA PRO A 19 -21.75 5.98 2.58
C PRO A 19 -20.84 6.70 1.59
N VAL A 20 -20.00 7.60 2.09
CA VAL A 20 -18.89 8.12 1.30
C VAL A 20 -17.97 6.92 1.07
N GLU A 21 -18.17 6.23 -0.03
CA GLU A 21 -17.23 5.22 -0.51
C GLU A 21 -15.96 5.94 -0.96
N THR A 22 -15.22 6.44 0.00
CA THR A 22 -13.81 6.74 -0.21
C THR A 22 -13.07 5.42 -0.23
N THR A 23 -13.16 4.69 -1.35
CA THR A 23 -12.17 3.66 -1.65
C THR A 23 -10.84 4.40 -1.67
N PRO A 24 -9.93 4.17 -0.71
CA PRO A 24 -8.66 4.88 -0.71
C PRO A 24 -7.97 4.60 -2.03
N ALA A 25 -7.59 5.65 -2.75
CA ALA A 25 -6.90 5.50 -4.02
C ALA A 25 -5.64 4.65 -3.80
N VAL A 26 -5.50 3.55 -4.56
CA VAL A 26 -4.36 2.65 -4.46
C VAL A 26 -3.09 3.44 -4.73
N ARG A 27 -2.15 3.41 -3.80
CA ARG A 27 -0.87 4.11 -3.89
C ARG A 27 0.03 3.45 -4.92
N LYS A 28 0.92 4.24 -5.52
CA LYS A 28 1.86 3.78 -6.55
C LYS A 28 3.28 4.10 -6.11
N THR A 29 4.20 3.15 -6.32
CA THR A 29 5.63 3.39 -6.13
C THR A 29 6.17 4.29 -7.25
N ALA A 30 7.36 4.86 -7.05
CA ALA A 30 8.04 5.64 -8.09
C ALA A 30 8.30 4.81 -9.36
N LEU A 31 8.44 3.49 -9.22
CA LEU A 31 8.70 2.57 -10.34
C LEU A 31 7.44 1.98 -10.96
N ASN A 32 6.24 2.31 -10.48
CA ASN A 32 4.98 1.72 -10.96
C ASN A 32 4.82 1.75 -12.50
N ALA A 33 5.10 2.90 -13.13
CA ALA A 33 5.02 3.03 -14.58
C ALA A 33 6.07 2.16 -15.30
N VAL A 34 7.24 1.95 -14.69
CA VAL A 34 8.29 1.07 -15.23
C VAL A 34 7.84 -0.39 -15.17
N HIS A 35 7.29 -0.84 -14.04
CA HIS A 35 6.76 -2.20 -13.89
C HIS A 35 5.73 -2.53 -14.97
N ARG A 36 4.76 -1.62 -15.19
CA ARG A 36 3.73 -1.78 -16.22
C ARG A 36 4.33 -1.82 -17.63
N ARG A 37 5.30 -0.95 -17.94
CA ARG A 37 5.98 -0.95 -19.24
C ARG A 37 6.77 -2.22 -19.49
N LEU A 38 7.33 -2.84 -18.46
CA LEU A 38 8.03 -4.12 -18.53
C LEU A 38 7.09 -5.34 -18.52
N GLY A 39 5.78 -5.14 -18.53
CA GLY A 39 4.81 -6.21 -18.59
C GLY A 39 4.55 -6.92 -17.27
N ALA A 40 4.86 -6.29 -16.15
CA ALA A 40 4.57 -6.86 -14.84
C ALA A 40 3.07 -7.07 -14.62
N LYS A 41 2.72 -8.21 -14.04
CA LYS A 41 1.38 -8.45 -13.49
C LYS A 41 1.24 -7.69 -12.19
N MET A 42 0.41 -6.65 -12.22
CA MET A 42 0.19 -5.77 -11.08
C MET A 42 -0.97 -6.27 -10.23
N VAL A 43 -0.83 -6.17 -8.91
CA VAL A 43 -1.88 -6.49 -7.92
C VAL A 43 -1.94 -5.40 -6.85
N GLU A 44 -3.12 -5.25 -6.25
CA GLU A 44 -3.25 -4.45 -5.04
C GLU A 44 -2.67 -5.25 -3.86
N PHE A 45 -1.70 -4.66 -3.19
CA PHE A 45 -1.04 -5.23 -2.03
C PHE A 45 -0.94 -4.18 -0.92
N ASN A 46 -1.73 -4.35 0.13
CA ASN A 46 -1.74 -3.48 1.31
C ASN A 46 -1.88 -1.98 0.96
N GLY A 47 -2.79 -1.66 0.06
CA GLY A 47 -3.06 -0.31 -0.42
C GLY A 47 -2.08 0.21 -1.47
N TRP A 48 -1.22 -0.64 -2.03
CA TRP A 48 -0.27 -0.31 -3.07
C TRP A 48 -0.49 -1.14 -4.33
N ASP A 49 -0.30 -0.53 -5.50
CA ASP A 49 -0.29 -1.20 -6.81
C ASP A 49 1.11 -1.76 -7.08
N MET A 50 1.31 -3.05 -6.82
CA MET A 50 2.60 -3.71 -6.78
C MET A 50 2.75 -4.78 -7.86
N PRO A 51 3.97 -4.96 -8.43
CA PRO A 51 4.24 -6.07 -9.34
C PRO A 51 4.37 -7.38 -8.57
N VAL A 52 3.67 -8.42 -9.03
CA VAL A 52 3.73 -9.76 -8.45
C VAL A 52 4.69 -10.67 -9.22
N GLU A 53 4.69 -10.55 -10.52
CA GLU A 53 5.54 -11.33 -11.42
C GLU A 53 5.68 -10.66 -12.79
N TYR A 54 6.71 -11.03 -13.55
CA TYR A 54 6.95 -10.62 -14.94
C TYR A 54 6.90 -11.84 -15.87
N SER A 55 7.84 -12.76 -15.70
CA SER A 55 7.97 -13.97 -16.52
C SER A 55 7.42 -15.23 -15.84
N GLY A 56 7.03 -15.12 -14.59
CA GLY A 56 6.49 -16.20 -13.78
C GLY A 56 7.28 -16.43 -12.49
N ILE A 57 6.55 -16.69 -11.42
CA ILE A 57 7.07 -16.77 -10.04
C ILE A 57 8.23 -17.76 -9.92
N ILE A 58 8.10 -18.97 -10.49
CA ILE A 58 9.14 -20.00 -10.38
C ILE A 58 10.40 -19.61 -11.14
N ALA A 59 10.27 -19.08 -12.37
CA ALA A 59 11.39 -18.63 -13.17
C ALA A 59 12.17 -17.50 -12.48
N GLU A 60 11.47 -16.53 -11.93
CA GLU A 60 12.04 -15.40 -11.21
C GLU A 60 12.69 -15.84 -9.89
N HIS A 61 12.06 -16.75 -9.15
CA HIS A 61 12.67 -17.35 -7.96
C HIS A 61 14.00 -18.03 -8.29
N MET A 62 14.03 -18.84 -9.35
CA MET A 62 15.25 -19.52 -9.79
C MET A 62 16.32 -18.53 -10.24
N ALA A 63 15.97 -17.44 -10.91
CA ALA A 63 16.91 -16.38 -11.28
C ALA A 63 17.61 -15.77 -10.07
N VAL A 64 16.87 -15.51 -8.99
CA VAL A 64 17.44 -15.03 -7.72
C VAL A 64 18.35 -16.08 -7.09
N ARG A 65 17.97 -17.36 -7.13
CA ARG A 65 18.75 -18.45 -6.51
C ARG A 65 20.04 -18.78 -7.25
N THR A 66 20.07 -18.59 -8.56
CA THR A 66 21.23 -18.95 -9.41
C THR A 66 22.04 -17.75 -9.90
N GLY A 67 21.53 -16.54 -9.70
CA GLY A 67 22.13 -15.30 -10.14
C GLY A 67 21.79 -14.15 -9.20
N VAL A 68 21.13 -13.12 -9.73
CA VAL A 68 20.76 -11.91 -9.00
C VAL A 68 19.31 -11.50 -9.29
N GLY A 69 18.64 -10.88 -8.32
CA GLY A 69 17.33 -10.29 -8.47
C GLY A 69 17.27 -8.86 -7.92
N ILE A 70 16.38 -8.05 -8.48
CA ILE A 70 16.07 -6.70 -8.00
C ILE A 70 14.61 -6.67 -7.57
N PHE A 71 14.36 -6.05 -6.42
CA PHE A 71 13.02 -5.95 -5.84
C PHE A 71 12.67 -4.48 -5.57
N ASP A 72 11.45 -4.06 -5.97
CA ASP A 72 10.91 -2.78 -5.56
C ASP A 72 10.31 -2.90 -4.15
N VAL A 73 10.99 -2.34 -3.17
CA VAL A 73 10.56 -2.29 -1.77
C VAL A 73 10.10 -0.89 -1.34
N SER A 74 9.81 0.00 -2.30
CA SER A 74 9.45 1.40 -2.04
C SER A 74 8.15 1.56 -1.24
N HIS A 75 7.33 0.51 -1.13
CA HIS A 75 6.13 0.49 -0.30
C HIS A 75 6.43 0.28 1.19
N MET A 76 7.64 -0.12 1.53
CA MET A 76 8.11 -0.31 2.92
C MET A 76 8.57 1.02 3.50
N GLY A 77 8.46 1.17 4.81
CA GLY A 77 8.92 2.35 5.51
C GLY A 77 10.33 2.16 6.10
N ASP A 78 11.10 3.24 6.13
CA ASP A 78 12.34 3.30 6.87
C ASP A 78 12.14 4.07 8.18
N ILE A 79 12.59 3.50 9.28
CA ILE A 79 12.54 4.13 10.59
C ILE A 79 13.97 4.33 11.08
N ARG A 80 14.36 5.59 11.26
CA ARG A 80 15.68 5.94 11.82
C ARG A 80 15.55 6.26 13.31
N LEU A 81 16.22 5.48 14.15
CA LEU A 81 16.43 5.81 15.55
C LEU A 81 17.86 6.34 15.73
N ALA A 82 18.02 7.43 16.48
CA ALA A 82 19.32 8.03 16.72
C ALA A 82 19.44 8.48 18.18
N GLY A 83 20.65 8.43 18.71
CA GLY A 83 20.96 8.79 20.09
C GLY A 83 21.69 7.67 20.82
N PRO A 84 22.27 7.95 21.99
CA PRO A 84 23.08 6.97 22.74
C PRO A 84 22.30 5.72 23.14
N GLU A 85 20.98 5.83 23.34
CA GLU A 85 20.10 4.72 23.75
C GLU A 85 19.36 4.08 22.57
N ALA A 86 19.66 4.44 21.32
CA ALA A 86 18.91 3.97 20.15
C ALA A 86 18.93 2.45 20.00
N LEU A 87 20.09 1.80 20.16
CA LEU A 87 20.21 0.34 20.09
C LEU A 87 19.42 -0.34 21.22
N ALA A 88 19.56 0.14 22.45
CA ALA A 88 18.81 -0.41 23.58
C ALA A 88 17.29 -0.29 23.39
N ALA A 89 16.82 0.83 22.84
CA ALA A 89 15.42 1.01 22.51
C ALA A 89 14.95 0.01 21.44
N VAL A 90 15.71 -0.19 20.37
CA VAL A 90 15.39 -1.16 19.31
C VAL A 90 15.34 -2.58 19.88
N GLN A 91 16.33 -2.97 20.67
CA GLN A 91 16.35 -4.30 21.29
C GLN A 91 15.21 -4.53 22.27
N HIS A 92 14.76 -3.47 22.95
CA HIS A 92 13.63 -3.57 23.87
C HIS A 92 12.26 -3.78 23.16
N ILE A 93 12.08 -3.18 21.99
CA ILE A 93 10.80 -3.22 21.24
C ILE A 93 10.78 -4.28 20.14
N SER A 94 11.92 -4.82 19.72
CA SER A 94 12.00 -5.88 18.72
C SER A 94 12.13 -7.26 19.37
N MET A 95 11.68 -8.29 18.63
CA MET A 95 11.80 -9.68 19.06
C MET A 95 13.14 -10.32 18.66
N ASN A 96 13.92 -9.64 17.84
CA ASN A 96 15.22 -10.08 17.36
C ASN A 96 16.33 -9.25 18.02
N ASP A 97 17.50 -9.84 18.12
CA ASP A 97 18.71 -9.13 18.49
C ASP A 97 19.13 -8.22 17.32
N ALA A 98 19.28 -6.92 17.60
CA ALA A 98 19.53 -5.88 16.60
C ALA A 98 21.02 -5.51 16.54
#